data_8fb1540bc60424476b5ae23ad81748a4
#
_entry.id   8fb1540bc60424476b5ae23ad81748a4
#
_cell.length_a   1.000
_cell.length_b   1.000
_cell.length_c   1.000
_cell.angle_alpha   90.00
_cell.angle_beta   90.00
_cell.angle_gamma   90.00
#
_symmetry.space_group_name_H-M   'P 1'
#
loop_
_entity.id
_entity.type
_entity.pdbx_description
1 polymer ?
#
loop_
_entity_poly.entity_id
_entity_poly.type
_entity_poly.pdbx_seq_one_letter_code
_entity_poly.pdbx_strand_id
1 'polypeptide(L)'
;MRIISGKFKGKKLLLPKNNKTRPLKDLVKVSIFNLLDHSNIVGKKLKNSSILDLFSGCGSFGLECLSRESKIVYFFENYIEAVEILEKNLSLFKDKKNFKIFNYDCFDFFNSGKKIDKKFDIIFLDPPYKEVR
;
A
#
# COMPACT_ATOMS: atom_id res chain seq x y z
N MET A 1 -1.08 0.76 -15.14
CA MET A 1 -0.55 0.21 -13.89
C MET A 1 -1.12 -1.17 -13.62
N ARG A 2 -0.32 -2.06 -13.11
CA ARG A 2 -0.73 -3.45 -12.89
C ARG A 2 0.08 -4.09 -11.77
N ILE A 3 -0.42 -5.23 -11.28
CA ILE A 3 0.32 -6.07 -10.33
C ILE A 3 1.42 -6.79 -11.10
N ILE A 4 2.64 -6.70 -10.59
CA ILE A 4 3.85 -7.17 -11.28
C ILE A 4 4.08 -8.66 -11.04
N SER A 5 3.83 -9.14 -9.83
CA SER A 5 4.16 -10.52 -9.46
C SER A 5 3.16 -11.08 -8.45
N GLY A 6 3.25 -12.37 -8.16
CA GLY A 6 2.44 -13.05 -7.16
C GLY A 6 1.16 -13.63 -7.72
N LYS A 7 0.22 -13.90 -6.83
CA LYS A 7 -1.05 -14.58 -7.17
C LYS A 7 -1.90 -13.83 -8.18
N PHE A 8 -1.79 -12.50 -8.19
CA PHE A 8 -2.60 -11.64 -9.05
C PHE A 8 -1.77 -10.95 -10.13
N LYS A 9 -0.64 -11.55 -10.49
CA LYS A 9 0.24 -11.04 -11.54
C LYS A 9 -0.54 -10.69 -12.82
N GLY A 10 -0.29 -9.51 -13.35
CA GLY A 10 -0.89 -9.05 -14.60
C GLY A 10 -2.24 -8.35 -14.45
N LYS A 11 -2.86 -8.39 -13.28
CA LYS A 11 -4.13 -7.69 -13.07
C LYS A 11 -3.92 -6.19 -13.13
N LYS A 12 -4.77 -5.51 -13.91
CA LYS A 12 -4.73 -4.06 -14.01
C LYS A 12 -5.34 -3.43 -12.76
N LEU A 13 -4.70 -2.36 -12.32
CA LEU A 13 -5.19 -1.55 -11.21
C LEU A 13 -5.84 -0.28 -11.75
N LEU A 14 -6.95 0.09 -11.15
CA LEU A 14 -7.62 1.34 -11.47
C LEU A 14 -6.78 2.50 -10.98
N LEU A 15 -6.75 3.58 -11.76
CA LEU A 15 -6.00 4.78 -11.45
C LEU A 15 -6.95 5.94 -11.15
N PRO A 16 -6.55 6.89 -10.30
CA PRO A 16 -7.35 8.08 -10.08
C PRO A 16 -7.44 8.91 -11.36
N LYS A 17 -8.60 9.55 -11.57
CA LYS A 17 -8.86 10.35 -12.77
C LYS A 17 -8.26 11.74 -12.71
N ASN A 18 -7.71 12.14 -11.58
CA ASN A 18 -7.17 13.48 -11.38
C ASN A 18 -5.70 13.42 -10.98
N ASN A 19 -5.06 14.60 -10.92
CA ASN A 19 -3.63 14.72 -10.64
C ASN A 19 -3.28 14.79 -9.15
N LYS A 20 -4.27 14.70 -8.27
CA LYS A 20 -4.03 14.82 -6.83
C LYS A 20 -3.43 13.58 -6.21
N THR A 21 -3.64 12.42 -6.83
CA THR A 21 -3.06 11.16 -6.39
C THR A 21 -2.04 10.73 -7.42
N ARG A 22 -0.80 10.55 -6.98
CA ARG A 22 0.29 10.11 -7.85
C ARG A 22 0.47 8.60 -7.70
N PRO A 23 0.22 7.81 -8.76
CA PRO A 23 0.45 6.38 -8.69
C PRO A 23 1.95 6.05 -8.68
N LEU A 24 2.29 4.97 -8.02
CA LEU A 24 3.65 4.45 -8.03
C LEU A 24 3.94 3.82 -9.41
N LYS A 25 4.93 4.35 -10.11
CA LYS A 25 5.27 3.87 -11.46
C LYS A 25 5.76 2.42 -11.42
N ASP A 26 5.45 1.66 -12.45
CA ASP A 26 5.80 0.24 -12.52
C ASP A 26 7.30 0.00 -12.35
N LEU A 27 8.14 0.83 -12.98
CA LEU A 27 9.59 0.70 -12.88
C LEU A 27 10.09 0.91 -11.44
N VAL A 28 9.55 1.93 -10.76
CA VAL A 28 9.89 2.21 -9.36
C VAL A 28 9.41 1.05 -8.48
N LYS A 29 8.21 0.55 -8.74
CA LYS A 29 7.64 -0.57 -8.01
C LYS A 29 8.51 -1.82 -8.13
N VAL A 30 8.95 -2.16 -9.34
CA VAL A 30 9.86 -3.29 -9.56
C VAL A 30 11.15 -3.12 -8.75
N SER A 31 11.73 -1.91 -8.75
CA SER A 31 12.95 -1.63 -8.01
C SER A 31 12.77 -1.82 -6.51
N ILE A 32 11.66 -1.32 -5.95
CA ILE A 32 11.36 -1.45 -4.52
C ILE A 32 11.23 -2.92 -4.15
N PHE A 33 10.46 -3.69 -4.90
CA PHE A 33 10.22 -5.10 -4.57
C PHE A 33 11.44 -5.97 -4.79
N ASN A 34 12.32 -5.62 -5.73
CA ASN A 34 13.60 -6.30 -5.86
C ASN A 34 14.47 -6.09 -4.62
N LEU A 35 14.48 -4.88 -4.06
CA LEU A 35 15.18 -4.61 -2.80
C LEU A 35 14.60 -5.42 -1.66
N LEU A 36 13.27 -5.48 -1.54
CA LEU A 36 12.60 -6.20 -0.45
C LEU A 36 12.85 -7.71 -0.53
N ASP A 37 12.88 -8.26 -1.74
CA ASP A 37 12.99 -9.71 -1.92
C ASP A 37 14.44 -10.21 -1.88
N HIS A 38 15.40 -9.39 -2.31
CA HIS A 38 16.76 -9.85 -2.54
C HIS A 38 17.83 -9.18 -1.69
N SER A 39 17.46 -8.13 -0.95
CA SER A 39 18.44 -7.41 -0.13
C SER A 39 18.57 -8.05 1.24
N ASN A 40 19.82 -8.35 1.63
CA ASN A 40 20.11 -8.81 2.99
C ASN A 40 19.95 -7.70 4.04
N ILE A 41 19.87 -6.45 3.61
CA ILE A 41 19.73 -5.28 4.50
C ILE A 41 18.35 -5.26 5.14
N VAL A 42 17.30 -5.61 4.40
CA VAL A 42 15.93 -5.60 4.91
C VAL A 42 15.67 -6.76 5.86
N GLY A 43 16.40 -7.87 5.73
CA GLY A 43 16.37 -8.96 6.69
C GLY A 43 15.09 -9.76 6.80
N LYS A 44 14.04 -9.40 6.04
CA LYS A 44 12.77 -10.12 6.08
C LYS A 44 12.19 -10.30 4.69
N LYS A 45 11.64 -11.49 4.45
CA LYS A 45 10.89 -11.76 3.23
C LYS A 45 9.51 -11.13 3.32
N LEU A 46 9.01 -10.68 2.18
CA LEU A 46 7.70 -10.08 2.08
C LEU A 46 6.57 -11.06 2.45
N LYS A 47 6.74 -12.32 2.11
CA LYS A 47 5.77 -13.36 2.44
C LYS A 47 5.56 -13.44 3.94
N ASN A 48 4.29 -13.45 4.34
CA ASN A 48 3.84 -13.48 5.75
C ASN A 48 4.22 -12.23 6.56
N SER A 49 4.63 -11.14 5.91
CA SER A 49 4.95 -9.89 6.60
C SER A 49 3.72 -9.03 6.84
N SER A 50 3.82 -8.16 7.85
CA SER A 50 2.80 -7.15 8.16
C SER A 50 3.27 -5.80 7.65
N ILE A 51 2.43 -5.13 6.87
CA ILE A 51 2.77 -3.94 6.11
C ILE A 51 1.90 -2.77 6.54
N LEU A 52 2.51 -1.60 6.71
CA LEU A 52 1.80 -0.36 6.96
C LEU A 52 2.11 0.61 5.82
N ASP A 53 1.08 1.01 5.08
CA ASP A 53 1.17 1.96 3.97
C ASP A 53 0.47 3.24 4.37
N LEU A 54 1.23 4.27 4.69
CA LEU A 54 0.72 5.51 5.27
C LEU A 54 0.19 6.51 4.25
N PHE A 55 0.49 6.34 2.96
CA PHE A 55 0.03 7.19 1.87
C PHE A 55 -0.38 6.30 0.70
N SER A 56 -1.49 5.59 0.85
CA SER A 56 -1.80 4.46 -0.01
C SER A 56 -2.24 4.83 -1.43
N GLY A 57 -2.90 5.96 -1.60
CA GLY A 57 -3.44 6.33 -2.89
C GLY A 57 -4.39 5.25 -3.43
N CYS A 58 -4.16 4.81 -4.65
CA CYS A 58 -4.94 3.74 -5.27
C CYS A 58 -4.56 2.34 -4.78
N GLY A 59 -3.54 2.24 -3.92
CA GLY A 59 -3.14 1.00 -3.28
C GLY A 59 -2.07 0.19 -4.00
N SER A 60 -1.40 0.77 -4.98
CA SER A 60 -0.45 0.04 -5.83
C SER A 60 0.61 -0.73 -5.03
N PHE A 61 1.21 -0.10 -4.03
CA PHE A 61 2.24 -0.77 -3.23
C PHE A 61 1.63 -1.91 -2.38
N GLY A 62 0.58 -1.62 -1.62
CA GLY A 62 -0.02 -2.60 -0.73
C GLY A 62 -0.68 -3.76 -1.45
N LEU A 63 -1.32 -3.50 -2.60
CA LEU A 63 -1.87 -4.58 -3.41
C LEU A 63 -0.79 -5.49 -3.97
N GLU A 64 0.35 -4.93 -4.34
CA GLU A 64 1.50 -5.73 -4.73
C GLU A 64 1.96 -6.62 -3.58
N CYS A 65 2.03 -6.08 -2.37
CA CYS A 65 2.36 -6.85 -1.18
C CYS A 65 1.39 -8.01 -0.96
N LEU A 66 0.09 -7.74 -1.07
CA LEU A 66 -0.93 -8.78 -0.92
C LEU A 66 -0.80 -9.86 -1.99
N SER A 67 -0.55 -9.47 -3.24
CA SER A 67 -0.33 -10.41 -4.34
C SER A 67 0.88 -11.32 -4.07
N ARG A 68 1.90 -10.79 -3.41
CA ARG A 68 3.11 -11.53 -3.05
C ARG A 68 3.01 -12.22 -1.69
N GLU A 69 1.78 -12.37 -1.18
CA GLU A 69 1.46 -13.15 0.01
C GLU A 69 1.93 -12.57 1.33
N SER A 70 1.96 -11.22 1.45
CA SER A 70 2.10 -10.60 2.76
C SER A 70 0.93 -11.04 3.67
N LYS A 71 1.15 -11.06 4.97
CA LYS A 71 0.15 -11.50 5.93
C LYS A 71 -1.00 -10.52 6.03
N ILE A 72 -0.68 -9.23 6.16
CA ILE A 72 -1.69 -8.18 6.28
C ILE A 72 -1.11 -6.85 5.82
N VAL A 73 -1.95 -6.03 5.20
CA VAL A 73 -1.60 -4.66 4.83
C VAL A 73 -2.63 -3.70 5.43
N TYR A 74 -2.15 -2.70 6.15
CA TYR A 74 -2.96 -1.60 6.65
C TYR A 74 -2.71 -0.39 5.75
N PHE A 75 -3.81 0.11 5.15
CA PHE A 75 -3.79 1.23 4.21
C PHE A 75 -4.30 2.49 4.88
N PHE A 76 -3.53 3.57 4.83
CA PHE A 76 -4.01 4.90 5.23
C PHE A 76 -4.22 5.75 3.99
N GLU A 77 -5.42 6.28 3.84
CA GLU A 77 -5.76 7.23 2.78
C GLU A 77 -6.99 8.02 3.20
N ASN A 78 -6.95 9.34 3.05
CA ASN A 78 -8.07 10.20 3.41
C ASN A 78 -8.73 10.92 2.23
N TYR A 79 -8.10 10.88 1.06
CA TYR A 79 -8.71 11.48 -0.12
C TYR A 79 -9.79 10.55 -0.65
N ILE A 80 -11.04 11.01 -0.61
CA ILE A 80 -12.21 10.14 -0.83
C ILE A 80 -12.20 9.43 -2.18
N GLU A 81 -11.78 10.13 -3.24
CA GLU A 81 -11.71 9.52 -4.58
C GLU A 81 -10.65 8.41 -4.64
N ALA A 82 -9.53 8.59 -3.95
CA ALA A 82 -8.50 7.58 -3.87
C ALA A 82 -8.98 6.37 -3.05
N VAL A 83 -9.69 6.61 -1.96
CA VAL A 83 -10.26 5.53 -1.13
C VAL A 83 -11.22 4.67 -1.94
N GLU A 84 -12.08 5.29 -2.74
CA GLU A 84 -13.03 4.56 -3.60
C GLU A 84 -12.29 3.67 -4.61
N ILE A 85 -11.23 4.18 -5.21
CA ILE A 85 -10.41 3.41 -6.15
C ILE A 85 -9.67 2.29 -5.42
N LEU A 86 -9.12 2.58 -4.25
CA LEU A 86 -8.46 1.58 -3.40
C LEU A 86 -9.41 0.43 -3.07
N GLU A 87 -10.64 0.74 -2.68
CA GLU A 87 -11.65 -0.27 -2.37
C GLU A 87 -11.97 -1.14 -3.60
N LYS A 88 -12.10 -0.52 -4.77
CA LYS A 88 -12.35 -1.26 -6.02
C LYS A 88 -11.17 -2.16 -6.36
N ASN A 89 -9.95 -1.66 -6.22
CA ASN A 89 -8.76 -2.47 -6.47
C ASN A 89 -8.65 -3.63 -5.48
N LEU A 90 -9.01 -3.40 -4.22
CA LEU A 90 -9.01 -4.44 -3.19
C LEU A 90 -10.10 -5.50 -3.39
N SER A 91 -11.11 -5.21 -4.20
CA SER A 91 -12.15 -6.20 -4.49
C SER A 91 -11.63 -7.45 -5.20
N LEU A 92 -10.43 -7.40 -5.76
CA LEU A 92 -9.75 -8.57 -6.31
C LEU A 92 -9.43 -9.62 -5.24
N PHE A 93 -9.27 -9.18 -4.00
CA PHE A 93 -8.85 -10.05 -2.89
C PHE A 93 -10.06 -10.48 -2.09
N LYS A 94 -10.36 -11.76 -2.11
CA LYS A 94 -11.55 -12.32 -1.45
C LYS A 94 -11.43 -12.39 0.06
N ASP A 95 -10.22 -12.56 0.57
CA ASP A 95 -9.99 -12.66 2.01
C ASP A 95 -9.75 -11.28 2.61
N LYS A 96 -10.82 -10.72 3.15
CA LYS A 96 -10.80 -9.39 3.77
C LYS A 96 -10.03 -9.33 5.09
N LYS A 97 -9.59 -10.44 5.61
CA LYS A 97 -8.77 -10.47 6.83
C LYS A 97 -7.34 -10.02 6.57
N ASN A 98 -6.91 -10.00 5.30
CA ASN A 98 -5.54 -9.70 4.94
C ASN A 98 -5.29 -8.20 4.74
N PHE A 99 -6.32 -7.37 4.87
CA PHE A 99 -6.13 -5.91 4.75
C PHE A 99 -7.14 -5.14 5.58
N LYS A 100 -6.78 -3.89 5.89
CA LYS A 100 -7.67 -2.96 6.56
C LYS A 100 -7.41 -1.56 6.00
N ILE A 101 -8.49 -0.80 5.74
CA ILE A 101 -8.40 0.58 5.26
C ILE A 101 -8.70 1.51 6.42
N PHE A 102 -7.78 2.45 6.67
CA PHE A 102 -7.97 3.56 7.59
C PHE A 102 -8.20 4.82 6.78
N ASN A 103 -9.45 5.27 6.75
CA ASN A 103 -9.84 6.47 6.03
C ASN A 103 -9.52 7.71 6.85
N TYR A 104 -8.22 7.94 7.07
CA TYR A 104 -7.69 9.04 7.86
C TYR A 104 -6.41 9.56 7.22
N ASP A 105 -6.12 10.85 7.45
CA ASP A 105 -4.78 11.36 7.31
C ASP A 105 -3.93 10.75 8.43
N CYS A 106 -2.76 10.20 8.08
CA CYS A 106 -1.94 9.50 9.08
C CYS A 106 -1.42 10.44 10.17
N PHE A 107 -1.11 11.70 9.84
CA PHE A 107 -0.67 12.67 10.83
C PHE A 107 -1.78 12.98 11.82
N ASP A 108 -2.99 13.23 11.33
CA ASP A 108 -4.14 13.50 12.18
C ASP A 108 -4.47 12.31 13.06
N PHE A 109 -4.41 11.12 12.50
CA PHE A 109 -4.70 9.89 13.24
C PHE A 109 -3.76 9.74 14.44
N PHE A 110 -2.45 9.81 14.21
CA PHE A 110 -1.48 9.60 15.30
C PHE A 110 -1.39 10.79 16.25
N ASN A 111 -1.60 12.01 15.75
CA ASN A 111 -1.59 13.21 16.60
C ASN A 111 -2.82 13.29 17.51
N SER A 112 -3.90 12.61 17.19
CA SER A 112 -5.10 12.57 18.04
C SER A 112 -4.96 11.62 19.22
N GLY A 113 -3.82 10.95 19.36
CA GLY A 113 -3.59 9.96 20.41
C GLY A 113 -4.08 8.56 20.09
N LYS A 114 -4.63 8.35 18.90
CA LYS A 114 -5.02 7.01 18.45
C LYS A 114 -3.78 6.16 18.20
N LYS A 115 -3.90 4.89 18.45
CA LYS A 115 -2.81 3.92 18.30
C LYS A 115 -3.27 2.72 17.50
N ILE A 116 -2.31 2.10 16.83
CA ILE A 116 -2.48 0.78 16.24
C ILE A 116 -1.71 -0.20 17.12
N ASP A 117 -2.43 -1.11 17.77
CA ASP A 117 -1.82 -2.09 18.66
C ASP A 117 -1.32 -3.28 17.84
N LYS A 118 -0.29 -3.01 17.03
CA LYS A 118 0.30 -4.00 16.13
C LYS A 118 1.69 -3.55 15.72
N LYS A 119 2.60 -4.50 15.58
CA LYS A 119 3.93 -4.27 15.03
C LYS A 119 3.93 -4.58 13.54
N PHE A 120 4.67 -3.78 12.78
CA PHE A 120 4.79 -3.96 11.34
C PHE A 120 6.22 -4.32 10.97
N ASP A 121 6.35 -5.18 9.97
CA ASP A 121 7.65 -5.56 9.43
C ASP A 121 8.16 -4.50 8.48
N ILE A 122 7.27 -3.86 7.73
CA ILE A 122 7.62 -2.83 6.74
C ILE A 122 6.63 -1.67 6.88
N ILE A 123 7.16 -0.45 6.91
CA ILE A 123 6.39 0.78 6.86
C ILE A 123 6.77 1.52 5.58
N PHE A 124 5.80 1.75 4.71
CA PHE A 124 6.00 2.44 3.44
C PHE A 124 5.54 3.88 3.54
N LEU A 125 6.42 4.79 3.15
CA LEU A 125 6.18 6.24 3.21
C LEU A 125 6.42 6.84 1.82
N ASP A 126 5.33 7.15 1.11
CA ASP A 126 5.40 7.80 -0.20
C ASP A 126 4.42 8.97 -0.24
N PRO A 127 4.72 10.07 0.48
CA PRO A 127 3.82 11.22 0.53
C PRO A 127 3.72 11.93 -0.82
N PRO A 128 2.63 12.68 -1.08
CA PRO A 128 2.50 13.46 -2.30
C PRO A 128 3.60 14.54 -2.40
N TYR A 129 4.09 14.78 -3.61
CA TYR A 129 5.17 15.75 -3.86
C TYR A 129 4.88 17.17 -3.41
N LYS A 130 3.62 17.59 -3.54
CA LYS A 130 3.24 19.00 -3.32
C LYS A 130 2.84 19.28 -1.89
N GLU A 131 2.97 18.31 -1.01
CA GLU A 131 2.63 18.51 0.38
C GLU A 131 3.79 19.17 1.10
N VAL A 132 3.60 20.44 1.43
CA VAL A 132 4.56 21.21 2.23
C VAL A 132 4.09 21.20 3.66
N ARG A 133 4.93 20.68 4.54
CA ARG A 133 4.62 20.59 5.97
C ARG A 133 5.63 21.38 6.77
#